data_256a3458c238013707e3631dcf895acf
#
_entry.id   256a3458c238013707e3631dcf895acf
#
_cell.length_a   1.000
_cell.length_b   1.000
_cell.length_c   1.000
_cell.angle_alpha   90.00
_cell.angle_beta   90.00
_cell.angle_gamma   90.00
#
_symmetry.space_group_name_H-M   'P 1'
#
loop_
_entity.id
_entity.type
_entity.pdbx_description
1 polymer ?
#
loop_
_entity_poly.entity_id
_entity_poly.type
_entity_poly.pdbx_seq_one_letter_code
_entity_poly.pdbx_strand_id
1 'polypeptide(L)'
;MASLVTGRVPVSLDGERVDKIVAVLAGVSRAEARAMVDAGLVSGETGPLAAKERLSHGSMVSFPEPVARPAMEAEEVEFGVVYVDDDLVVVDKPAGVVVHPGAGRAGGTLAAGLLHRFPEIEGVGQEGRWGIVHRLDRETSGLLVVARSSEAYTALVRAMRRRAVVREYVTRVQGTFSIPRGTVDAPIGRDPHHPTRRAMLSQGRPAVTHYRRRVEWDPPGVALLEVTLETGRTHQIRVHLAGIGHPVLGDRTYGGRDPVPVPRLFLHAARLELDHPTSGEPLAFDSPMPPDLDAVVDKLNAER
;
A
#
# COMPACT_ATOMS: atom_id res chain seq x y z
N MET A 1 7.60 -35.87 -1.41
CA MET A 1 7.25 -35.41 -0.05
C MET A 1 8.08 -34.15 0.20
N ALA A 2 7.46 -33.06 0.67
CA ALA A 2 8.24 -31.88 1.03
C ALA A 2 9.18 -32.22 2.20
N SER A 3 10.44 -31.80 2.11
CA SER A 3 11.40 -31.90 3.22
C SER A 3 10.86 -31.14 4.42
N LEU A 4 10.95 -31.73 5.61
CA LEU A 4 10.55 -31.06 6.86
C LEU A 4 11.79 -30.52 7.57
N VAL A 5 11.73 -29.26 7.96
CA VAL A 5 12.74 -28.62 8.80
C VAL A 5 12.20 -28.50 10.21
N THR A 6 13.04 -28.77 11.19
CA THR A 6 12.70 -28.63 12.61
C THR A 6 13.56 -27.51 13.22
N GLY A 7 12.88 -26.51 13.81
CA GLY A 7 13.51 -25.39 14.49
C GLY A 7 13.13 -25.34 15.96
N ARG A 8 14.03 -24.80 16.79
CA ARG A 8 13.78 -24.54 18.22
C ARG A 8 13.34 -23.09 18.41
N VAL A 9 12.29 -22.85 19.20
CA VAL A 9 11.83 -21.51 19.55
C VAL A 9 12.93 -20.76 20.33
N PRO A 10 13.47 -19.65 19.78
CA PRO A 10 14.50 -18.87 20.46
C PRO A 10 13.91 -18.03 21.61
N VAL A 11 14.75 -17.56 22.53
CA VAL A 11 14.35 -16.71 23.68
C VAL A 11 13.58 -15.45 23.21
N SER A 12 13.98 -14.85 22.08
CA SER A 12 13.33 -13.65 21.54
C SER A 12 11.89 -13.88 21.05
N LEU A 13 11.45 -15.13 20.95
CA LEU A 13 10.09 -15.52 20.56
C LEU A 13 9.33 -16.26 21.66
N ASP A 14 9.79 -16.19 22.89
CA ASP A 14 9.13 -16.80 24.05
C ASP A 14 7.71 -16.30 24.20
N GLY A 15 6.73 -17.22 24.35
CA GLY A 15 5.32 -16.90 24.48
C GLY A 15 4.66 -16.31 23.23
N GLU A 16 5.35 -16.28 22.10
CA GLU A 16 4.78 -15.78 20.84
C GLU A 16 3.89 -16.83 20.15
N ARG A 17 3.07 -16.35 19.22
CA ARG A 17 2.14 -17.19 18.47
C ARG A 17 2.88 -18.05 17.44
N VAL A 18 2.38 -19.27 17.21
CA VAL A 18 2.94 -20.22 16.22
C VAL A 18 3.09 -19.58 14.82
N ASP A 19 2.08 -18.84 14.34
CA ASP A 19 2.17 -18.15 13.03
C ASP A 19 3.33 -17.14 12.96
N LYS A 20 3.73 -16.51 14.07
CA LYS A 20 4.88 -15.61 14.15
C LYS A 20 6.18 -16.38 14.28
N ILE A 21 6.20 -17.41 15.10
CA ILE A 21 7.39 -18.25 15.32
C ILE A 21 7.81 -18.92 14.02
N VAL A 22 6.86 -19.56 13.31
CA VAL A 22 7.11 -20.21 12.02
C VAL A 22 7.57 -19.19 10.97
N ALA A 23 6.97 -18.00 10.92
CA ALA A 23 7.39 -16.96 9.99
C ALA A 23 8.88 -16.58 10.16
N VAL A 24 9.34 -16.47 11.40
CA VAL A 24 10.74 -16.13 11.70
C VAL A 24 11.67 -17.32 11.43
N LEU A 25 11.32 -18.52 11.90
CA LEU A 25 12.16 -19.72 11.74
C LEU A 25 12.29 -20.17 10.28
N ALA A 26 11.21 -20.01 9.50
CA ALA A 26 11.17 -20.39 8.10
C ALA A 26 11.63 -19.26 7.15
N GLY A 27 11.86 -18.03 7.63
CA GLY A 27 12.18 -16.90 6.78
C GLY A 27 11.06 -16.50 5.81
N VAL A 28 9.78 -16.76 6.16
CA VAL A 28 8.62 -16.49 5.30
C VAL A 28 7.72 -15.40 5.88
N SER A 29 6.79 -14.88 5.07
CA SER A 29 5.80 -13.94 5.59
C SER A 29 4.88 -14.61 6.62
N ARG A 30 4.35 -13.82 7.57
CA ARG A 30 3.39 -14.32 8.56
C ARG A 30 2.11 -14.89 7.92
N ALA A 31 1.72 -14.42 6.74
CA ALA A 31 0.58 -14.94 6.01
C ALA A 31 0.84 -16.34 5.47
N GLU A 32 2.05 -16.61 4.99
CA GLU A 32 2.48 -17.94 4.54
C GLU A 32 2.64 -18.91 5.69
N ALA A 33 3.32 -18.48 6.75
CA ALA A 33 3.41 -19.28 7.97
C ALA A 33 2.00 -19.65 8.49
N ARG A 34 1.06 -18.70 8.44
CA ARG A 34 -0.34 -18.95 8.77
C ARG A 34 -0.97 -19.97 7.83
N ALA A 35 -0.76 -19.87 6.52
CA ALA A 35 -1.28 -20.83 5.55
C ALA A 35 -0.70 -22.23 5.76
N MET A 36 0.59 -22.36 6.09
CA MET A 36 1.22 -23.63 6.44
C MET A 36 0.54 -24.28 7.66
N VAL A 37 0.26 -23.47 8.70
CA VAL A 37 -0.42 -23.96 9.91
C VAL A 37 -1.86 -24.37 9.60
N ASP A 38 -2.62 -23.53 8.90
CA ASP A 38 -4.02 -23.81 8.53
C ASP A 38 -4.15 -25.03 7.58
N ALA A 39 -3.10 -25.36 6.83
CA ALA A 39 -3.00 -26.58 6.01
C ALA A 39 -2.56 -27.83 6.81
N GLY A 40 -2.33 -27.71 8.13
CA GLY A 40 -1.89 -28.81 8.98
C GLY A 40 -0.43 -29.26 8.75
N LEU A 41 0.38 -28.42 8.10
CA LEU A 41 1.77 -28.73 7.76
C LEU A 41 2.78 -28.39 8.87
N VAL A 42 2.32 -27.79 9.98
CA VAL A 42 3.16 -27.37 11.10
C VAL A 42 2.81 -28.20 12.33
N SER A 43 3.83 -28.79 12.96
CA SER A 43 3.65 -29.63 14.15
C SER A 43 4.68 -29.29 15.24
N GLY A 44 4.31 -29.53 16.47
CA GLY A 44 5.19 -29.55 17.63
C GLY A 44 5.46 -31.00 18.08
N GLU A 45 6.04 -31.14 19.28
CA GLU A 45 6.35 -32.47 19.88
C GLU A 45 5.11 -33.33 20.11
N THR A 46 3.95 -32.72 20.36
CA THR A 46 2.69 -33.42 20.70
C THR A 46 1.72 -33.51 19.53
N GLY A 47 2.05 -33.01 18.33
CA GLY A 47 1.21 -33.08 17.16
C GLY A 47 1.01 -31.72 16.45
N PRO A 48 -0.02 -31.61 15.59
CA PRO A 48 -0.30 -30.39 14.83
C PRO A 48 -0.55 -29.17 15.73
N LEU A 49 -0.02 -28.01 15.33
CA LEU A 49 -0.12 -26.76 16.07
C LEU A 49 -1.19 -25.84 15.46
N ALA A 50 -1.87 -25.06 16.31
CA ALA A 50 -2.81 -24.03 15.86
C ALA A 50 -2.10 -22.66 15.72
N ALA A 51 -2.46 -21.87 14.71
CA ALA A 51 -1.78 -20.59 14.42
C ALA A 51 -1.84 -19.56 15.56
N LYS A 52 -2.86 -19.62 16.40
CA LYS A 52 -3.01 -18.73 17.56
C LYS A 52 -2.37 -19.28 18.83
N GLU A 53 -1.96 -20.53 18.82
CA GLU A 53 -1.27 -21.18 19.92
C GLU A 53 0.03 -20.46 20.25
N ARG A 54 0.44 -20.47 21.51
CA ARG A 54 1.67 -19.82 21.98
C ARG A 54 2.64 -20.88 22.46
N LEU A 55 3.89 -20.74 22.06
CA LEU A 55 4.93 -21.68 22.46
C LEU A 55 6.00 -20.98 23.30
N SER A 56 6.51 -21.73 24.29
CA SER A 56 7.62 -21.27 25.12
C SER A 56 8.95 -21.44 24.41
N HIS A 57 9.93 -20.70 24.87
CA HIS A 57 11.33 -20.89 24.48
C HIS A 57 11.74 -22.37 24.65
N GLY A 58 12.49 -22.87 23.68
CA GLY A 58 12.98 -24.25 23.69
C GLY A 58 12.04 -25.26 23.02
N SER A 59 10.75 -24.95 22.84
CA SER A 59 9.81 -25.82 22.12
C SER A 59 10.29 -26.12 20.69
N MET A 60 10.08 -27.34 20.22
CA MET A 60 10.42 -27.75 18.86
C MET A 60 9.23 -27.54 17.92
N VAL A 61 9.51 -27.01 16.75
CA VAL A 61 8.50 -26.78 15.71
C VAL A 61 8.99 -27.33 14.39
N SER A 62 8.23 -28.23 13.78
CA SER A 62 8.50 -28.80 12.46
C SER A 62 7.57 -28.19 11.43
N PHE A 63 8.13 -27.77 10.30
CA PHE A 63 7.40 -27.15 9.18
C PHE A 63 8.05 -27.56 7.86
N PRO A 64 7.33 -27.47 6.72
CA PRO A 64 7.90 -27.73 5.40
C PRO A 64 9.07 -26.78 5.13
N GLU A 65 10.12 -27.32 4.53
CA GLU A 65 11.22 -26.48 4.03
C GLU A 65 10.62 -25.41 3.09
N PRO A 66 10.88 -24.13 3.37
CA PRO A 66 10.35 -23.05 2.53
C PRO A 66 10.85 -23.22 1.09
N VAL A 67 9.94 -23.22 0.16
CA VAL A 67 10.35 -23.11 -1.25
C VAL A 67 10.98 -21.73 -1.41
N ALA A 68 12.27 -21.71 -1.74
CA ALA A 68 12.96 -20.46 -2.03
C ALA A 68 12.14 -19.69 -3.08
N ARG A 69 11.67 -18.51 -2.70
CA ARG A 69 11.04 -17.64 -3.71
C ARG A 69 12.13 -17.24 -4.68
N PRO A 70 11.85 -17.24 -5.98
CA PRO A 70 12.78 -16.62 -6.90
C PRO A 70 13.01 -15.17 -6.38
N ALA A 71 14.26 -14.79 -6.26
CA ALA A 71 14.61 -13.41 -5.95
C ALA A 71 13.85 -12.50 -6.92
N MET A 72 13.43 -11.32 -6.42
CA MET A 72 12.78 -10.35 -7.31
C MET A 72 13.79 -9.97 -8.40
N GLU A 73 13.48 -10.31 -9.64
CA GLU A 73 14.30 -9.95 -10.78
C GLU A 73 14.16 -8.45 -11.06
N ALA A 74 15.26 -7.81 -11.40
CA ALA A 74 15.28 -6.44 -11.89
C ALA A 74 14.69 -6.43 -13.31
N GLU A 75 13.70 -5.58 -13.54
CA GLU A 75 13.01 -5.46 -14.83
C GLU A 75 12.96 -4.00 -15.25
N GLU A 76 13.04 -3.74 -16.56
CA GLU A 76 12.80 -2.42 -17.09
C GLU A 76 11.29 -2.08 -16.98
N VAL A 77 10.97 -1.12 -16.10
CA VAL A 77 9.61 -0.63 -15.88
C VAL A 77 9.63 0.90 -15.97
N GLU A 78 8.75 1.45 -16.78
CA GLU A 78 8.67 2.90 -16.98
C GLU A 78 8.06 3.61 -15.75
N PHE A 79 8.76 4.61 -15.21
CA PHE A 79 8.29 5.55 -14.19
C PHE A 79 9.12 6.83 -14.20
N GLY A 80 8.50 7.94 -13.77
CA GLY A 80 9.18 9.21 -13.58
C GLY A 80 10.07 9.22 -12.35
N VAL A 81 11.18 9.95 -12.38
CA VAL A 81 11.97 10.29 -11.18
C VAL A 81 11.89 11.80 -11.00
N VAL A 82 11.38 12.21 -9.86
CA VAL A 82 11.15 13.62 -9.49
C VAL A 82 12.34 14.16 -8.70
N TYR A 83 12.92 13.32 -7.85
CA TYR A 83 14.06 13.67 -7.02
C TYR A 83 14.90 12.43 -6.72
N VAL A 84 16.20 12.60 -6.59
CA VAL A 84 17.13 11.54 -6.21
C VAL A 84 18.36 12.13 -5.52
N ASP A 85 18.74 11.51 -4.40
CA ASP A 85 20.01 11.71 -3.70
C ASP A 85 20.54 10.36 -3.17
N ASP A 86 21.49 10.37 -2.25
CA ASP A 86 22.10 9.14 -1.70
C ASP A 86 21.17 8.40 -0.76
N ASP A 87 20.18 9.05 -0.16
CA ASP A 87 19.30 8.51 0.86
C ASP A 87 17.92 8.12 0.36
N LEU A 88 17.37 8.85 -0.61
CA LEU A 88 16.01 8.60 -1.10
C LEU A 88 15.85 8.90 -2.59
N VAL A 89 14.83 8.32 -3.17
CA VAL A 89 14.30 8.69 -4.48
C VAL A 89 12.80 8.96 -4.36
N VAL A 90 12.33 10.04 -4.98
CA VAL A 90 10.91 10.32 -5.17
C VAL A 90 10.56 10.03 -6.62
N VAL A 91 9.62 9.12 -6.81
CA VAL A 91 9.17 8.69 -8.14
C VAL A 91 7.75 9.16 -8.42
N ASP A 92 7.46 9.40 -9.70
CA ASP A 92 6.12 9.58 -10.23
C ASP A 92 5.68 8.29 -10.91
N LYS A 93 4.82 7.53 -10.22
CA LYS A 93 4.34 6.23 -10.69
C LYS A 93 3.23 6.42 -11.71
N PRO A 94 3.31 5.88 -12.92
CA PRO A 94 2.19 5.88 -13.85
C PRO A 94 1.05 4.98 -13.35
N ALA A 95 -0.17 5.24 -13.81
CA ALA A 95 -1.29 4.33 -13.62
C ALA A 95 -1.05 2.99 -14.34
N GLY A 96 -1.63 1.91 -13.83
CA GLY A 96 -1.47 0.55 -14.39
C GLY A 96 -0.29 -0.22 -13.79
N VAL A 97 0.73 0.44 -13.25
CA VAL A 97 1.89 -0.19 -12.60
C VAL A 97 1.59 -0.54 -11.14
N VAL A 98 1.81 -1.80 -10.78
CA VAL A 98 1.70 -2.30 -9.40
C VAL A 98 2.98 -1.94 -8.63
N VAL A 99 2.88 -1.52 -7.37
CA VAL A 99 4.06 -1.10 -6.60
C VAL A 99 5.00 -2.27 -6.29
N HIS A 100 4.48 -3.42 -5.86
CA HIS A 100 5.30 -4.59 -5.51
C HIS A 100 4.57 -5.89 -5.84
N PRO A 101 5.28 -7.01 -6.03
CA PRO A 101 4.68 -8.30 -6.34
C PRO A 101 3.58 -8.70 -5.36
N GLY A 102 2.56 -9.37 -5.84
CA GLY A 102 1.42 -9.87 -5.06
C GLY A 102 0.85 -11.13 -5.69
N ALA A 103 -0.21 -11.68 -5.08
CA ALA A 103 -0.88 -12.85 -5.62
C ALA A 103 -1.31 -12.60 -7.08
N GLY A 104 -0.80 -13.42 -8.01
CA GLY A 104 -1.11 -13.36 -9.42
C GLY A 104 -0.24 -12.44 -10.29
N ARG A 105 0.79 -11.78 -9.75
CA ARG A 105 1.74 -10.99 -10.54
C ARG A 105 3.14 -11.04 -9.94
N ALA A 106 4.06 -11.68 -10.65
CA ALA A 106 5.45 -11.82 -10.23
C ALA A 106 6.34 -10.66 -10.74
N GLY A 107 6.09 -10.14 -11.94
CA GLY A 107 6.90 -9.12 -12.61
C GLY A 107 6.13 -7.87 -13.06
N GLY A 108 6.82 -6.95 -13.73
CA GLY A 108 6.29 -5.67 -14.23
C GLY A 108 5.87 -4.73 -13.09
N THR A 109 6.58 -4.75 -11.97
CA THR A 109 6.25 -3.94 -10.78
C THR A 109 7.20 -2.77 -10.62
N LEU A 110 6.75 -1.70 -9.94
CA LEU A 110 7.61 -0.58 -9.60
C LEU A 110 8.85 -1.04 -8.81
N ALA A 111 8.69 -2.02 -7.91
CA ALA A 111 9.80 -2.58 -7.15
C ALA A 111 10.87 -3.21 -8.04
N ALA A 112 10.48 -3.96 -9.08
CA ALA A 112 11.39 -4.52 -10.07
C ALA A 112 12.09 -3.44 -10.90
N GLY A 113 11.33 -2.40 -11.30
CA GLY A 113 11.88 -1.24 -12.02
C GLY A 113 12.83 -0.40 -11.16
N LEU A 114 12.52 -0.24 -9.89
CA LEU A 114 13.41 0.44 -8.94
C LEU A 114 14.71 -0.33 -8.77
N LEU A 115 14.66 -1.65 -8.60
CA LEU A 115 15.85 -2.49 -8.51
C LEU A 115 16.69 -2.44 -9.79
N HIS A 116 16.06 -2.36 -10.97
CA HIS A 116 16.75 -2.21 -12.25
C HIS A 116 17.50 -0.87 -12.34
N ARG A 117 16.85 0.22 -11.93
CA ARG A 117 17.40 1.59 -12.07
C ARG A 117 18.31 1.99 -10.92
N PHE A 118 18.12 1.42 -9.73
CA PHE A 118 18.82 1.71 -8.49
C PHE A 118 19.19 0.38 -7.79
N PRO A 119 20.14 -0.38 -8.34
CA PRO A 119 20.47 -1.71 -7.82
C PRO A 119 20.97 -1.71 -6.38
N GLU A 120 21.49 -0.58 -5.90
CA GLU A 120 21.95 -0.40 -4.51
C GLU A 120 20.82 -0.51 -3.48
N ILE A 121 19.55 -0.41 -3.88
CA ILE A 121 18.43 -0.60 -2.94
C ILE A 121 18.21 -2.06 -2.54
N GLU A 122 18.88 -3.01 -3.19
CA GLU A 122 18.81 -4.42 -2.82
C GLU A 122 19.27 -4.61 -1.36
N GLY A 123 18.45 -5.29 -0.58
CA GLY A 123 18.70 -5.45 0.86
C GLY A 123 18.19 -4.30 1.73
N VAL A 124 17.74 -3.17 1.17
CA VAL A 124 17.19 -2.05 1.94
C VAL A 124 15.75 -2.36 2.36
N GLY A 125 15.52 -2.57 3.65
CA GLY A 125 14.19 -2.77 4.21
C GLY A 125 13.67 -4.20 4.09
N GLN A 126 12.58 -4.43 3.38
CA GLN A 126 11.91 -5.74 3.31
C GLN A 126 12.14 -6.40 1.95
N GLU A 127 12.49 -7.67 1.96
CA GLU A 127 12.63 -8.49 0.76
C GLU A 127 11.39 -8.41 -0.16
N GLY A 128 11.64 -8.29 -1.46
CA GLY A 128 10.60 -8.15 -2.49
C GLY A 128 9.91 -6.78 -2.55
N ARG A 129 10.40 -5.81 -1.76
CA ARG A 129 9.94 -4.41 -1.78
C ARG A 129 11.00 -3.46 -1.25
N TRP A 130 12.23 -3.63 -1.73
CA TRP A 130 13.39 -2.88 -1.31
C TRP A 130 13.15 -1.37 -1.30
N GLY A 131 13.47 -0.71 -0.19
CA GLY A 131 13.31 0.73 0.01
C GLY A 131 11.86 1.25 0.10
N ILE A 132 10.85 0.46 -0.24
CA ILE A 132 9.46 0.91 -0.33
C ILE A 132 8.82 1.01 1.06
N VAL A 133 8.43 2.20 1.48
CA VAL A 133 7.83 2.48 2.80
C VAL A 133 6.31 2.70 2.76
N HIS A 134 5.74 2.99 1.59
CA HIS A 134 4.30 3.11 1.35
C HIS A 134 3.93 2.66 -0.06
N ARG A 135 2.66 2.71 -0.40
CA ARG A 135 2.18 2.23 -1.69
C ARG A 135 1.06 3.07 -2.26
N LEU A 136 0.93 3.01 -3.57
CA LEU A 136 -0.24 3.43 -4.34
C LEU A 136 -0.97 2.20 -4.90
N ASP A 137 -2.26 2.34 -5.19
CA ASP A 137 -3.00 1.32 -5.91
C ASP A 137 -2.51 1.25 -7.36
N ARG A 138 -2.78 0.16 -8.04
CA ARG A 138 -2.35 -0.05 -9.43
C ARG A 138 -2.78 1.10 -10.35
N GLU A 139 -4.06 1.47 -10.30
CA GLU A 139 -4.63 2.52 -11.18
C GLU A 139 -4.39 3.95 -10.65
N THR A 140 -3.83 4.11 -9.46
CA THR A 140 -3.44 5.41 -8.90
C THR A 140 -2.08 5.81 -9.46
N SER A 141 -2.00 7.02 -10.02
CA SER A 141 -0.75 7.65 -10.44
C SER A 141 -0.18 8.59 -9.39
N GLY A 142 1.08 9.02 -9.54
CA GLY A 142 1.68 10.10 -8.75
C GLY A 142 2.78 9.67 -7.81
N LEU A 143 3.08 10.53 -6.86
CA LEU A 143 4.29 10.53 -6.05
C LEU A 143 4.38 9.39 -5.04
N LEU A 144 5.57 8.80 -4.97
CA LEU A 144 5.94 7.78 -4.00
C LEU A 144 7.40 7.95 -3.60
N VAL A 145 7.69 7.96 -2.28
CA VAL A 145 9.06 8.00 -1.75
C VAL A 145 9.60 6.61 -1.48
N VAL A 146 10.85 6.38 -1.84
CA VAL A 146 11.58 5.12 -1.68
C VAL A 146 12.93 5.43 -1.03
N ALA A 147 13.31 4.66 -0.02
CA ALA A 147 14.63 4.74 0.60
C ALA A 147 15.70 4.09 -0.27
N ARG A 148 16.88 4.69 -0.35
CA ARG A 148 18.06 4.12 -0.99
C ARG A 148 19.07 3.54 0.00
N SER A 149 18.97 3.94 1.29
CA SER A 149 19.82 3.42 2.38
C SER A 149 18.97 2.79 3.50
N SER A 150 19.56 1.89 4.29
CA SER A 150 18.87 1.27 5.44
C SER A 150 18.55 2.28 6.54
N GLU A 151 19.38 3.32 6.69
CA GLU A 151 19.17 4.41 7.62
C GLU A 151 17.97 5.26 7.20
N ALA A 152 17.92 5.66 5.95
CA ALA A 152 16.78 6.38 5.38
C ALA A 152 15.49 5.55 5.45
N TYR A 153 15.56 4.24 5.18
CA TYR A 153 14.40 3.35 5.32
C TYR A 153 13.85 3.36 6.74
N THR A 154 14.72 3.23 7.73
CA THR A 154 14.32 3.22 9.15
C THR A 154 13.70 4.56 9.55
N ALA A 155 14.30 5.68 9.12
CA ALA A 155 13.80 7.03 9.39
C ALA A 155 12.44 7.28 8.71
N LEU A 156 12.29 6.93 7.42
CA LEU A 156 11.05 7.08 6.67
C LEU A 156 9.91 6.21 7.24
N VAL A 157 10.19 4.95 7.63
CA VAL A 157 9.19 4.09 8.31
C VAL A 157 8.75 4.73 9.63
N ARG A 158 9.66 5.34 10.38
CA ARG A 158 9.34 6.07 11.61
C ARG A 158 8.52 7.32 11.33
N ALA A 159 8.87 8.10 10.31
CA ALA A 159 8.12 9.28 9.87
C ALA A 159 6.69 8.91 9.43
N MET A 160 6.52 7.85 8.64
CA MET A 160 5.21 7.33 8.25
C MET A 160 4.35 6.90 9.44
N ARG A 161 4.95 6.26 10.45
CA ARG A 161 4.23 5.85 11.69
C ARG A 161 3.79 7.06 12.52
N ARG A 162 4.61 8.13 12.57
CA ARG A 162 4.30 9.39 13.27
C ARG A 162 3.40 10.32 12.46
N ARG A 163 3.00 9.92 11.23
CA ARG A 163 2.18 10.74 10.31
C ARG A 163 2.89 12.06 9.92
N ALA A 164 4.21 12.06 9.92
CA ALA A 164 5.05 13.21 9.57
C ALA A 164 5.26 13.34 8.05
N VAL A 165 4.77 12.40 7.25
CA VAL A 165 4.80 12.47 5.78
C VAL A 165 3.42 12.90 5.29
N VAL A 166 3.34 14.10 4.72
CA VAL A 166 2.11 14.62 4.09
C VAL A 166 1.95 13.99 2.73
N ARG A 167 0.76 13.45 2.45
CA ARG A 167 0.40 12.84 1.17
C ARG A 167 -0.94 13.41 0.74
N GLU A 168 -0.89 14.26 -0.28
CA GLU A 168 -2.09 14.86 -0.84
C GLU A 168 -2.41 14.23 -2.20
N TYR A 169 -3.67 13.98 -2.40
CA TYR A 169 -4.22 13.40 -3.61
C TYR A 169 -5.24 14.34 -4.22
N VAL A 170 -5.32 14.31 -5.53
CA VAL A 170 -6.43 14.90 -6.27
C VAL A 170 -7.32 13.77 -6.78
N THR A 171 -8.62 13.91 -6.55
CA THR A 171 -9.60 12.91 -6.97
C THR A 171 -10.89 13.57 -7.40
N ARG A 172 -11.58 12.96 -8.37
CA ARG A 172 -12.91 13.35 -8.75
C ARG A 172 -13.90 12.28 -8.30
N VAL A 173 -15.02 12.73 -7.76
CA VAL A 173 -16.05 11.87 -7.17
C VAL A 173 -17.43 12.18 -7.73
N GLN A 174 -18.35 11.23 -7.58
CA GLN A 174 -19.77 11.41 -7.87
C GLN A 174 -20.45 12.24 -6.78
N GLY A 175 -21.44 13.02 -7.19
CA GLY A 175 -22.26 13.83 -6.30
C GLY A 175 -21.65 15.19 -5.95
N THR A 176 -22.46 16.02 -5.32
CA THR A 176 -22.11 17.33 -4.78
C THR A 176 -21.98 17.27 -3.27
N PHE A 177 -21.26 18.22 -2.68
CA PHE A 177 -21.00 18.25 -1.24
C PHE A 177 -21.66 19.48 -0.60
N SER A 178 -22.54 19.27 0.35
CA SER A 178 -23.10 20.35 1.16
C SER A 178 -22.04 21.01 2.07
N ILE A 179 -21.03 20.24 2.49
CA ILE A 179 -19.94 20.69 3.35
C ILE A 179 -18.63 20.66 2.54
N PRO A 180 -17.91 21.80 2.40
CA PRO A 180 -16.76 21.90 1.51
C PRO A 180 -15.50 21.16 2.02
N ARG A 181 -15.47 20.73 3.26
CA ARG A 181 -14.37 19.96 3.87
C ARG A 181 -14.90 19.00 4.91
N GLY A 182 -14.25 17.87 5.08
CA GLY A 182 -14.63 16.89 6.08
C GLY A 182 -13.56 15.86 6.37
N THR A 183 -13.83 15.04 7.37
CA THR A 183 -12.96 13.93 7.78
C THR A 183 -13.79 12.65 7.83
N VAL A 184 -13.27 11.59 7.20
CA VAL A 184 -13.79 10.23 7.36
C VAL A 184 -12.83 9.49 8.28
N ASP A 185 -13.24 9.26 9.52
CA ASP A 185 -12.51 8.46 10.51
C ASP A 185 -13.27 7.15 10.72
N ALA A 186 -12.91 6.14 9.94
CA ALA A 186 -13.59 4.85 9.95
C ALA A 186 -12.59 3.72 9.70
N PRO A 187 -12.52 2.69 10.58
CA PRO A 187 -11.58 1.60 10.42
C PRO A 187 -11.86 0.77 9.16
N ILE A 188 -10.79 0.35 8.47
CA ILE A 188 -10.87 -0.43 7.23
C ILE A 188 -10.35 -1.85 7.45
N GLY A 189 -11.16 -2.82 7.02
CA GLY A 189 -10.86 -4.24 7.02
C GLY A 189 -11.04 -4.90 5.67
N ARG A 190 -10.79 -6.22 5.60
CA ARG A 190 -11.13 -7.02 4.42
C ARG A 190 -12.63 -7.26 4.43
N ASP A 191 -13.30 -7.02 3.29
CA ASP A 191 -14.73 -7.29 3.14
C ASP A 191 -14.99 -8.80 3.35
N PRO A 192 -15.88 -9.19 4.27
CA PRO A 192 -16.15 -10.59 4.55
C PRO A 192 -16.84 -11.33 3.40
N HIS A 193 -17.58 -10.61 2.56
CA HIS A 193 -18.31 -11.18 1.42
C HIS A 193 -17.51 -11.13 0.10
N HIS A 194 -16.56 -10.19 -0.01
CA HIS A 194 -15.73 -9.99 -1.20
C HIS A 194 -14.25 -9.88 -0.80
N PRO A 195 -13.51 -10.99 -0.67
CA PRO A 195 -12.14 -11.03 -0.13
C PRO A 195 -11.12 -10.13 -0.84
N THR A 196 -11.38 -9.76 -2.09
CA THR A 196 -10.53 -8.83 -2.88
C THR A 196 -10.81 -7.35 -2.58
N ARG A 197 -11.94 -7.05 -1.91
CA ARG A 197 -12.36 -5.70 -1.53
C ARG A 197 -11.97 -5.35 -0.10
N ARG A 198 -12.07 -4.07 0.19
CA ARG A 198 -12.00 -3.52 1.55
C ARG A 198 -13.35 -2.89 1.90
N ALA A 199 -13.64 -2.81 3.20
CA ALA A 199 -14.85 -2.17 3.70
C ALA A 199 -14.55 -1.43 5.01
N MET A 200 -15.36 -0.43 5.33
CA MET A 200 -15.36 0.16 6.66
C MET A 200 -15.98 -0.84 7.63
N LEU A 201 -15.22 -1.25 8.63
CA LEU A 201 -15.59 -2.30 9.59
C LEU A 201 -15.10 -1.89 10.98
N SER A 202 -15.93 -2.01 12.02
CA SER A 202 -15.57 -1.66 13.40
C SER A 202 -14.33 -2.41 13.90
N GLN A 203 -14.12 -3.65 13.46
CA GLN A 203 -12.93 -4.46 13.77
C GLN A 203 -11.78 -4.25 12.77
N GLY A 204 -11.88 -3.27 11.87
CA GLY A 204 -10.85 -2.91 10.91
C GLY A 204 -9.63 -2.24 11.57
N ARG A 205 -8.65 -1.89 10.75
CA ARG A 205 -7.50 -1.08 11.19
C ARG A 205 -7.87 0.38 11.11
N PRO A 206 -7.52 1.22 12.12
CA PRO A 206 -7.79 2.66 12.09
C PRO A 206 -7.37 3.30 10.77
N ALA A 207 -8.24 4.13 10.22
CA ALA A 207 -8.02 4.83 8.96
C ALA A 207 -8.70 6.20 9.00
N VAL A 208 -7.93 7.25 8.66
CA VAL A 208 -8.38 8.65 8.68
C VAL A 208 -8.05 9.31 7.35
N THR A 209 -9.07 9.89 6.72
CA THR A 209 -9.00 10.59 5.43
C THR A 209 -9.65 11.95 5.56
N HIS A 210 -8.91 13.01 5.24
CA HIS A 210 -9.44 14.38 5.17
C HIS A 210 -9.71 14.71 3.70
N TYR A 211 -10.79 15.46 3.44
CA TYR A 211 -11.07 15.97 2.10
C TYR A 211 -11.43 17.45 2.12
N ARG A 212 -11.09 18.12 1.04
CA ARG A 212 -11.47 19.49 0.74
C ARG A 212 -11.98 19.56 -0.70
N ARG A 213 -13.23 19.99 -0.90
CA ARG A 213 -13.80 20.26 -2.23
C ARG A 213 -13.12 21.48 -2.85
N ARG A 214 -12.64 21.33 -4.07
CA ARG A 214 -12.05 22.41 -4.87
C ARG A 214 -13.08 23.01 -5.81
N VAL A 215 -13.75 22.18 -6.59
CA VAL A 215 -14.73 22.58 -7.60
C VAL A 215 -15.88 21.57 -7.61
N GLU A 216 -17.07 22.04 -7.97
CA GLU A 216 -18.24 21.20 -8.28
C GLU A 216 -18.81 21.57 -9.64
N TRP A 217 -19.39 20.59 -10.31
CA TRP A 217 -20.14 20.71 -11.55
C TRP A 217 -21.51 20.07 -11.33
N ASP A 218 -22.57 20.90 -11.40
CA ASP A 218 -23.96 20.44 -11.24
C ASP A 218 -24.88 21.18 -12.19
N PRO A 219 -25.33 20.57 -13.29
CA PRO A 219 -25.03 19.21 -13.72
C PRO A 219 -23.56 19.04 -14.13
N PRO A 220 -22.98 17.83 -14.17
CA PRO A 220 -23.59 16.49 -14.06
C PRO A 220 -23.59 15.88 -12.65
N GLY A 221 -23.31 16.65 -11.59
CA GLY A 221 -23.23 16.15 -10.22
C GLY A 221 -21.90 15.44 -9.93
N VAL A 222 -20.78 16.15 -10.06
CA VAL A 222 -19.44 15.68 -9.75
C VAL A 222 -18.64 16.75 -9.00
N ALA A 223 -17.70 16.33 -8.17
CA ALA A 223 -16.82 17.24 -7.45
C ALA A 223 -15.34 16.84 -7.60
N LEU A 224 -14.47 17.84 -7.65
CA LEU A 224 -13.01 17.69 -7.54
C LEU A 224 -12.62 17.93 -6.08
N LEU A 225 -11.91 16.96 -5.51
CA LEU A 225 -11.45 17.01 -4.13
C LEU A 225 -9.92 16.98 -4.06
N GLU A 226 -9.39 17.69 -3.09
CA GLU A 226 -8.11 17.38 -2.47
C GLU A 226 -8.36 16.45 -1.30
N VAL A 227 -7.50 15.45 -1.16
CA VAL A 227 -7.60 14.45 -0.10
C VAL A 227 -6.24 14.28 0.57
N THR A 228 -6.20 14.41 1.89
CA THR A 228 -4.99 14.20 2.70
C THR A 228 -5.15 12.95 3.56
N LEU A 229 -4.09 12.15 3.65
CA LEU A 229 -4.09 10.89 4.39
C LEU A 229 -3.25 10.96 5.66
N GLU A 230 -3.86 10.69 6.83
CA GLU A 230 -3.10 10.36 8.03
C GLU A 230 -2.61 8.90 8.04
N THR A 231 -3.38 8.01 7.46
CA THR A 231 -3.09 6.57 7.36
C THR A 231 -3.07 6.15 5.90
N GLY A 232 -2.46 5.00 5.59
CA GLY A 232 -2.38 4.45 4.23
C GLY A 232 -2.86 3.00 4.18
N ARG A 233 -4.18 2.76 4.32
CA ARG A 233 -4.75 1.41 4.15
C ARG A 233 -5.03 1.14 2.68
N THR A 234 -5.00 -0.13 2.29
CA THR A 234 -5.34 -0.54 0.93
C THR A 234 -6.71 0.02 0.54
N HIS A 235 -6.79 0.70 -0.60
CA HIS A 235 -7.99 1.33 -1.15
C HIS A 235 -8.64 2.40 -0.24
N GLN A 236 -7.91 2.98 0.71
CA GLN A 236 -8.49 3.81 1.77
C GLN A 236 -9.36 4.96 1.24
N ILE A 237 -8.83 5.81 0.35
CA ILE A 237 -9.58 6.95 -0.22
C ILE A 237 -10.85 6.44 -0.90
N ARG A 238 -10.73 5.39 -1.70
CA ARG A 238 -11.82 4.81 -2.48
C ARG A 238 -12.94 4.27 -1.59
N VAL A 239 -12.58 3.51 -0.55
CA VAL A 239 -13.53 2.94 0.43
C VAL A 239 -14.21 4.04 1.24
N HIS A 240 -13.45 5.02 1.74
CA HIS A 240 -13.98 6.10 2.56
C HIS A 240 -14.95 6.98 1.77
N LEU A 241 -14.55 7.43 0.57
CA LEU A 241 -15.41 8.29 -0.25
C LEU A 241 -16.65 7.55 -0.74
N ALA A 242 -16.54 6.30 -1.17
CA ALA A 242 -17.70 5.47 -1.51
C ALA A 242 -18.63 5.27 -0.31
N GLY A 243 -18.07 5.06 0.87
CA GLY A 243 -18.84 4.82 2.10
C GLY A 243 -19.64 6.03 2.59
N ILE A 244 -19.25 7.25 2.20
CA ILE A 244 -20.01 8.47 2.45
C ILE A 244 -20.90 8.89 1.26
N GLY A 245 -21.07 8.02 0.25
CA GLY A 245 -21.95 8.26 -0.91
C GLY A 245 -21.31 8.98 -2.09
N HIS A 246 -19.99 9.21 -2.06
CA HIS A 246 -19.24 9.92 -3.09
C HIS A 246 -18.13 9.08 -3.70
N PRO A 247 -18.43 7.98 -4.42
CA PRO A 247 -17.39 7.11 -4.97
C PRO A 247 -16.53 7.86 -6.00
N VAL A 248 -15.26 7.46 -6.06
CA VAL A 248 -14.29 8.01 -7.02
C VAL A 248 -14.72 7.64 -8.44
N LEU A 249 -14.66 8.60 -9.38
CA LEU A 249 -14.95 8.33 -10.78
C LEU A 249 -13.96 7.32 -11.36
N GLY A 250 -14.45 6.43 -12.22
CA GLY A 250 -13.66 5.34 -12.80
C GLY A 250 -13.36 4.19 -11.83
N ASP A 251 -13.91 4.19 -10.61
CA ASP A 251 -13.71 3.11 -9.67
C ASP A 251 -14.63 1.93 -9.96
N ARG A 252 -14.09 0.92 -10.66
CA ARG A 252 -14.82 -0.32 -11.01
C ARG A 252 -15.09 -1.23 -9.81
N THR A 253 -14.48 -0.95 -8.65
CA THR A 253 -14.63 -1.79 -7.45
C THR A 253 -15.68 -1.24 -6.48
N TYR A 254 -15.66 0.08 -6.25
CA TYR A 254 -16.49 0.74 -5.23
C TYR A 254 -17.47 1.76 -5.83
N GLY A 255 -17.26 2.15 -7.09
CA GLY A 255 -18.13 3.04 -7.82
C GLY A 255 -19.30 2.33 -8.51
N GLY A 256 -20.20 3.12 -9.03
CA GLY A 256 -21.30 2.71 -9.90
C GLY A 256 -21.06 3.14 -11.35
N ARG A 257 -22.16 3.55 -12.03
CA ARG A 257 -22.07 4.17 -13.35
C ARG A 257 -21.59 5.62 -13.19
N ASP A 258 -20.49 5.95 -13.87
CA ASP A 258 -19.97 7.30 -13.85
C ASP A 258 -20.93 8.27 -14.59
N PRO A 259 -21.24 9.45 -14.01
CA PRO A 259 -22.06 10.46 -14.68
C PRO A 259 -21.34 11.10 -15.88
N VAL A 260 -20.00 11.04 -15.91
CA VAL A 260 -19.17 11.49 -17.03
C VAL A 260 -18.16 10.42 -17.39
N PRO A 261 -17.80 10.26 -18.67
CA PRO A 261 -16.76 9.31 -19.08
C PRO A 261 -15.40 9.67 -18.48
N VAL A 262 -14.71 8.68 -17.90
CA VAL A 262 -13.33 8.81 -17.41
C VAL A 262 -12.49 7.63 -17.91
N PRO A 263 -11.21 7.85 -18.27
CA PRO A 263 -10.38 6.80 -18.86
C PRO A 263 -9.99 5.71 -17.86
N ARG A 264 -9.86 6.09 -16.57
CA ARG A 264 -9.44 5.22 -15.47
C ARG A 264 -9.89 5.78 -14.12
N LEU A 265 -9.48 5.12 -13.04
CA LEU A 265 -9.65 5.65 -11.68
C LEU A 265 -9.11 7.08 -11.58
N PHE A 266 -9.97 8.04 -11.27
CA PHE A 266 -9.60 9.44 -11.12
C PHE A 266 -8.99 9.69 -9.73
N LEU A 267 -7.79 9.18 -9.52
CA LEU A 267 -7.03 9.32 -8.28
C LEU A 267 -5.55 9.49 -8.59
N HIS A 268 -4.97 10.59 -8.13
CA HIS A 268 -3.59 10.98 -8.36
C HIS A 268 -2.94 11.49 -7.08
N ALA A 269 -1.77 10.96 -6.71
CA ALA A 269 -0.96 11.42 -5.59
C ALA A 269 -0.16 12.65 -6.04
N ALA A 270 -0.75 13.84 -5.82
CA ALA A 270 -0.29 15.08 -6.43
C ALA A 270 0.82 15.78 -5.62
N ARG A 271 0.85 15.59 -4.29
CA ARG A 271 1.83 16.27 -3.42
C ARG A 271 2.35 15.34 -2.34
N LEU A 272 3.66 15.45 -2.10
CA LEU A 272 4.37 14.72 -1.05
C LEU A 272 5.28 15.68 -0.30
N GLU A 273 5.11 15.76 1.05
CA GLU A 273 6.00 16.54 1.90
C GLU A 273 6.55 15.66 3.02
N LEU A 274 7.83 15.83 3.32
CA LEU A 274 8.52 15.12 4.39
C LEU A 274 9.79 15.89 4.78
N ASP A 275 10.29 15.61 5.98
CA ASP A 275 11.66 15.99 6.31
C ASP A 275 12.62 14.96 5.72
N HIS A 276 13.73 15.42 5.16
CA HIS A 276 14.77 14.54 4.64
C HIS A 276 15.26 13.60 5.74
N PRO A 277 15.35 12.27 5.49
CA PRO A 277 15.56 11.26 6.53
C PRO A 277 16.89 11.41 7.31
N THR A 278 17.90 12.02 6.69
CA THR A 278 19.24 12.17 7.27
C THR A 278 19.53 13.61 7.66
N SER A 279 19.31 14.59 6.77
CA SER A 279 19.60 16.00 7.07
C SER A 279 18.52 16.71 7.89
N GLY A 280 17.28 16.22 7.83
CA GLY A 280 16.13 16.84 8.47
C GLY A 280 15.59 18.09 7.73
N GLU A 281 16.13 18.42 6.56
CA GLU A 281 15.63 19.51 5.73
C GLU A 281 14.22 19.24 5.21
N PRO A 282 13.31 20.24 5.22
CA PRO A 282 11.98 20.06 4.68
C PRO A 282 12.02 19.90 3.14
N LEU A 283 11.39 18.86 2.65
CA LEU A 283 11.24 18.56 1.23
C LEU A 283 9.76 18.58 0.84
N ALA A 284 9.46 19.19 -0.31
CA ALA A 284 8.12 19.19 -0.88
C ALA A 284 8.21 18.94 -2.39
N PHE A 285 7.38 18.03 -2.88
CA PHE A 285 7.32 17.62 -4.27
C PHE A 285 5.89 17.68 -4.77
N ASP A 286 5.70 18.18 -5.98
CA ASP A 286 4.43 18.21 -6.67
C ASP A 286 4.51 17.40 -7.97
N SER A 287 3.45 16.65 -8.28
CA SER A 287 3.24 16.00 -9.56
C SER A 287 1.98 16.60 -10.21
N PRO A 288 2.08 17.17 -11.40
CA PRO A 288 0.91 17.73 -12.09
C PRO A 288 -0.09 16.62 -12.43
N MET A 289 -1.36 17.00 -12.54
CA MET A 289 -2.39 16.06 -12.96
C MET A 289 -2.02 15.45 -14.33
N PRO A 290 -2.05 14.11 -14.46
CA PRO A 290 -1.77 13.47 -15.75
C PRO A 290 -2.71 13.95 -16.85
N PRO A 291 -2.23 14.12 -18.11
CA PRO A 291 -3.03 14.66 -19.20
C PRO A 291 -4.35 13.95 -19.47
N ASP A 292 -4.40 12.65 -19.25
CA ASP A 292 -5.63 11.84 -19.41
C ASP A 292 -6.72 12.18 -18.38
N LEU A 293 -6.33 12.59 -17.18
CA LEU A 293 -7.26 13.05 -16.14
C LEU A 293 -7.57 14.55 -16.29
N ASP A 294 -6.59 15.34 -16.69
CA ASP A 294 -6.73 16.78 -16.88
C ASP A 294 -7.73 17.10 -18.01
N ALA A 295 -7.67 16.36 -19.11
CA ALA A 295 -8.63 16.48 -20.21
C ALA A 295 -10.09 16.28 -19.78
N VAL A 296 -10.36 15.49 -18.75
CA VAL A 296 -11.72 15.34 -18.18
C VAL A 296 -12.12 16.60 -17.42
N VAL A 297 -11.19 17.28 -16.76
CA VAL A 297 -11.43 18.54 -16.05
C VAL A 297 -11.73 19.65 -17.06
N ASP A 298 -10.92 19.76 -18.11
CA ASP A 298 -11.06 20.77 -19.15
C ASP A 298 -12.40 20.66 -19.87
N LYS A 299 -12.81 19.44 -20.20
CA LYS A 299 -14.12 19.20 -20.83
C LYS A 299 -15.26 19.70 -19.96
N LEU A 300 -15.27 19.42 -18.67
CA LEU A 300 -16.32 19.88 -17.77
C LEU A 300 -16.28 21.40 -17.52
N ASN A 301 -15.08 22.00 -17.58
CA ASN A 301 -14.96 23.46 -17.50
C ASN A 301 -15.51 24.14 -18.77
N ALA A 302 -15.35 23.51 -19.94
CA ALA A 302 -15.87 24.02 -21.20
C ALA A 302 -17.40 23.88 -21.35
N GLU A 303 -18.00 22.94 -20.64
CA GLU A 303 -19.44 22.69 -20.61
C GLU A 303 -20.19 23.52 -19.51
N ARG A 304 -19.47 24.33 -18.73
CA ARG A 304 -19.95 25.16 -17.63
C ARG A 304 -20.32 26.57 -18.11
#